data_145b853b31336cd5b1a8d99a0781a053
#
_entry.id   145b853b31336cd5b1a8d99a0781a053
#
_cell.length_a   1.000
_cell.length_b   1.000
_cell.length_c   1.000
_cell.angle_alpha   90.00
_cell.angle_beta   90.00
_cell.angle_gamma   90.00
#
_symmetry.space_group_name_H-M   'P 1'
#
loop_
_entity.id
_entity.type
_entity.pdbx_description
1 polymer ?
#
loop_
_entity_poly.entity_id
_entity_poly.type
_entity_poly.pdbx_seq_one_letter_code
_entity_poly.pdbx_strand_id
1 'polypeptide(L)'
;METPYRMYSSYLKERYGEKVYKLPVSIPDTCPNRDGRLGTGGCAFCGAIGAGYENLPASVTIEEQLKANKEHIGPKYKAEKFIAYFQNFTNTYVPVDLFREYLEAACLPDVVGLAVATRPDCLNRTYLNIMDDVRQRYGVDITVELGLQTVNYKTLKQINRGHGVAEYIDALMMLKDYDFRNCTHVIRSEEHTSELQSHSEI
;
A
#
# COMPACT_ATOMS: atom_id res chain seq x y z
N MET A 1 13.70 8.85 26.69
CA MET A 1 13.53 9.89 25.66
C MET A 1 12.24 9.62 24.92
N GLU A 2 11.32 10.55 24.89
CA GLU A 2 10.15 10.45 24.04
C GLU A 2 10.57 10.51 22.57
N THR A 3 10.08 9.58 21.75
CA THR A 3 10.37 9.58 20.32
C THR A 3 9.63 10.77 19.67
N PRO A 4 10.27 11.54 18.76
CA PRO A 4 9.65 12.71 18.13
C PRO A 4 8.55 12.34 17.13
N TYR A 5 8.20 11.07 17.02
CA TYR A 5 7.17 10.53 16.13
C TYR A 5 6.44 9.39 16.83
N ARG A 6 5.17 9.17 16.43
CA ARG A 6 4.37 8.04 16.88
C ARG A 6 4.70 6.80 16.07
N MET A 7 5.19 5.76 16.72
CA MET A 7 5.45 4.48 16.05
C MET A 7 4.14 3.82 15.60
N TYR A 8 4.13 3.26 14.40
CA TYR A 8 2.97 2.56 13.87
C TYR A 8 2.55 1.37 14.74
N SER A 9 3.50 0.63 15.28
CA SER A 9 3.24 -0.48 16.21
C SER A 9 2.53 -0.03 17.49
N SER A 10 2.87 1.16 18.02
CA SER A 10 2.18 1.74 19.18
C SER A 10 0.75 2.11 18.85
N TYR A 11 0.53 2.72 17.68
CA TYR A 11 -0.81 3.02 17.19
C TYR A 11 -1.66 1.76 17.05
N LEU A 12 -1.13 0.68 16.43
CA LEU A 12 -1.85 -0.58 16.27
C LEU A 12 -2.22 -1.19 17.63
N LYS A 13 -1.29 -1.17 18.58
CA LYS A 13 -1.55 -1.68 19.93
C LYS A 13 -2.65 -0.88 20.66
N GLU A 14 -2.67 0.43 20.52
CA GLU A 14 -3.77 1.26 21.06
C GLU A 14 -5.11 0.96 20.38
N ARG A 15 -5.12 0.81 19.05
CA ARG A 15 -6.33 0.58 18.25
C ARG A 15 -6.97 -0.77 18.52
N TYR A 16 -6.16 -1.83 18.62
CA TYR A 16 -6.65 -3.21 18.69
C TYR A 16 -6.44 -3.88 20.05
N GLY A 17 -5.83 -3.19 21.02
CA GLY A 17 -5.57 -3.71 22.36
C GLY A 17 -4.41 -4.70 22.46
N GLU A 18 -3.90 -5.19 21.33
CA GLU A 18 -2.85 -6.18 21.23
C GLU A 18 -1.93 -5.93 20.03
N LYS A 19 -0.95 -6.82 19.87
CA LYS A 19 0.04 -6.72 18.78
C LYS A 19 -0.58 -7.15 17.46
N VAL A 20 -0.51 -6.29 16.47
CA VAL A 20 -0.98 -6.55 15.10
C VAL A 20 0.19 -6.47 14.14
N TYR A 21 0.25 -7.39 13.18
CA TYR A 21 1.31 -7.43 12.17
C TYR A 21 0.75 -7.43 10.75
N LYS A 22 1.46 -6.79 9.81
CA LYS A 22 1.09 -6.85 8.40
C LYS A 22 1.57 -8.16 7.78
N LEU A 23 0.69 -8.84 7.07
CA LEU A 23 0.98 -10.02 6.25
C LEU A 23 0.93 -9.62 4.78
N PRO A 24 2.04 -9.69 4.04
CA PRO A 24 2.06 -9.32 2.64
C PRO A 24 1.24 -10.30 1.81
N VAL A 25 0.52 -9.74 0.82
CA VAL A 25 -0.31 -10.48 -0.15
C VAL A 25 0.01 -9.98 -1.54
N SER A 26 0.19 -10.90 -2.47
CA SER A 26 0.33 -10.62 -3.91
C SER A 26 -0.93 -11.03 -4.64
N ILE A 27 -1.38 -10.18 -5.55
CA ILE A 27 -2.42 -10.49 -6.54
C ILE A 27 -1.83 -10.40 -7.94
N PRO A 28 -2.43 -11.03 -8.96
CA PRO A 28 -1.97 -10.92 -10.35
C PRO A 28 -2.36 -9.56 -10.93
N ASP A 29 -1.64 -8.53 -10.53
CA ASP A 29 -1.82 -7.15 -10.93
C ASP A 29 -0.62 -6.63 -11.76
N THR A 30 -0.75 -5.42 -12.25
CA THR A 30 0.29 -4.69 -12.96
C THR A 30 0.22 -3.19 -12.62
N CYS A 31 0.84 -2.37 -13.43
CA CYS A 31 0.89 -0.93 -13.24
C CYS A 31 0.80 -0.23 -14.61
N PRO A 32 0.08 0.89 -14.74
CA PRO A 32 0.02 1.64 -16.00
C PRO A 32 1.39 2.15 -16.51
N ASN A 33 2.42 2.19 -15.65
CA ASN A 33 3.80 2.46 -16.07
C ASN A 33 4.53 1.22 -16.63
N ARG A 34 3.89 0.05 -16.68
CA ARG A 34 4.49 -1.22 -17.11
C ARG A 34 3.77 -1.85 -18.29
N ASP A 35 2.46 -1.67 -18.41
CA ASP A 35 1.64 -2.31 -19.43
C ASP A 35 1.52 -1.50 -20.74
N GLY A 36 2.20 -0.37 -20.84
CA GLY A 36 2.21 0.50 -22.01
C GLY A 36 1.20 1.63 -21.98
N ARG A 37 0.32 1.73 -20.97
CA ARG A 37 -0.67 2.81 -20.89
C ARG A 37 -0.01 4.18 -20.62
N LEU A 38 0.93 4.24 -19.68
CA LEU A 38 1.74 5.43 -19.37
C LEU A 38 3.22 5.20 -19.69
N GLY A 39 3.66 3.96 -19.68
CA GLY A 39 5.04 3.56 -19.94
C GLY A 39 5.24 2.05 -19.79
N THR A 40 6.40 1.55 -20.19
CA THR A 40 6.73 0.12 -20.16
C THR A 40 7.80 -0.26 -19.14
N GLY A 41 8.61 0.73 -18.68
CA GLY A 41 9.75 0.50 -17.80
C GLY A 41 9.47 0.50 -16.30
N GLY A 42 8.28 0.95 -15.90
CA GLY A 42 7.96 1.17 -14.49
C GLY A 42 8.64 2.42 -13.91
N CYS A 43 8.50 2.61 -12.60
CA CYS A 43 9.22 3.66 -11.88
C CYS A 43 10.67 3.21 -11.60
N ALA A 44 11.63 4.16 -11.56
CA ALA A 44 13.06 3.87 -11.39
C ALA A 44 13.40 3.09 -10.11
N PHE A 45 12.59 3.21 -9.08
CA PHE A 45 12.76 2.52 -7.79
C PHE A 45 12.02 1.17 -7.69
N CYS A 46 11.24 0.81 -8.73
CA CYS A 46 10.37 -0.37 -8.69
C CYS A 46 11.05 -1.56 -9.39
N GLY A 47 11.43 -2.58 -8.64
CA GLY A 47 12.01 -3.81 -9.16
C GLY A 47 11.09 -4.61 -10.10
N ALA A 48 11.62 -5.65 -10.73
CA ALA A 48 10.85 -6.49 -11.66
C ALA A 48 9.62 -7.17 -11.02
N ILE A 49 9.71 -7.52 -9.74
CA ILE A 49 8.64 -8.13 -8.95
C ILE A 49 7.86 -7.11 -8.09
N GLY A 50 8.01 -5.82 -8.36
CA GLY A 50 7.42 -4.78 -7.54
C GLY A 50 8.26 -4.44 -6.30
N ALA A 51 7.60 -3.98 -5.24
CA ALA A 51 8.24 -3.57 -3.98
C ALA A 51 8.26 -4.69 -2.90
N GLY A 52 7.57 -5.80 -3.11
CA GLY A 52 7.37 -6.86 -2.13
C GLY A 52 8.25 -8.08 -2.39
N TYR A 53 9.54 -8.00 -2.10
CA TYR A 53 10.46 -9.14 -2.23
C TYR A 53 10.13 -10.31 -1.28
N GLU A 54 9.38 -10.05 -0.23
CA GLU A 54 8.96 -11.04 0.79
C GLU A 54 7.64 -11.74 0.42
N ASN A 55 7.01 -11.34 -0.68
CA ASN A 55 5.70 -11.84 -1.05
C ASN A 55 5.80 -13.22 -1.70
N LEU A 56 4.82 -14.07 -1.39
CA LEU A 56 4.59 -15.30 -2.16
C LEU A 56 4.12 -14.96 -3.59
N PRO A 57 4.31 -15.88 -4.56
CA PRO A 57 3.83 -15.66 -5.92
C PRO A 57 2.31 -15.43 -5.98
N ALA A 58 1.88 -14.54 -6.87
CA ALA A 58 0.45 -14.25 -7.09
C ALA A 58 -0.38 -15.45 -7.63
N SER A 59 0.26 -16.55 -8.00
CA SER A 59 -0.39 -17.81 -8.36
C SER A 59 -0.88 -18.61 -7.16
N VAL A 60 -0.41 -18.27 -5.95
CA VAL A 60 -0.87 -18.86 -4.67
C VAL A 60 -2.12 -18.10 -4.24
N THR A 61 -3.15 -18.79 -3.77
CA THR A 61 -4.37 -18.12 -3.30
C THR A 61 -4.10 -17.19 -2.11
N ILE A 62 -4.92 -16.17 -1.94
CA ILE A 62 -4.75 -15.18 -0.86
C ILE A 62 -4.80 -15.85 0.52
N GLU A 63 -5.72 -16.79 0.69
CA GLU A 63 -5.85 -17.57 1.94
C GLU A 63 -4.59 -18.36 2.25
N GLU A 64 -4.01 -19.04 1.26
CA GLU A 64 -2.76 -19.79 1.41
C GLU A 64 -1.57 -18.87 1.70
N GLN A 65 -1.49 -17.72 1.02
CA GLN A 65 -0.46 -16.71 1.30
C GLN A 65 -0.55 -16.20 2.74
N LEU A 66 -1.75 -15.84 3.19
CA LEU A 66 -1.97 -15.37 4.56
C LEU A 66 -1.63 -16.46 5.59
N LYS A 67 -2.03 -17.71 5.35
CA LYS A 67 -1.72 -18.83 6.22
C LYS A 67 -0.22 -19.06 6.35
N ALA A 68 0.49 -19.13 5.22
CA ALA A 68 1.94 -19.35 5.22
C ALA A 68 2.69 -18.19 5.91
N ASN A 69 2.32 -16.94 5.60
CA ASN A 69 2.92 -15.76 6.24
C ASN A 69 2.63 -15.72 7.75
N LYS A 70 1.42 -16.10 8.17
CA LYS A 70 1.03 -16.18 9.58
C LYS A 70 1.82 -17.23 10.34
N GLU A 71 2.02 -18.43 9.78
CA GLU A 71 2.83 -19.49 10.37
C GLU A 71 4.29 -19.06 10.58
N HIS A 72 4.82 -18.22 9.68
CA HIS A 72 6.17 -17.69 9.78
C HIS A 72 6.29 -16.47 10.71
N ILE A 73 5.36 -15.53 10.62
CA ILE A 73 5.42 -14.23 11.30
C ILE A 73 4.84 -14.31 12.72
N GLY A 74 3.73 -15.01 12.90
CA GLY A 74 3.00 -15.09 14.17
C GLY A 74 3.90 -15.49 15.34
N PRO A 75 4.59 -16.66 15.30
CA PRO A 75 5.46 -17.11 16.39
C PRO A 75 6.65 -16.17 16.64
N LYS A 76 7.27 -15.65 15.56
CA LYS A 76 8.43 -14.75 15.63
C LYS A 76 8.10 -13.44 16.34
N TYR A 77 6.93 -12.86 16.09
CA TYR A 77 6.54 -11.56 16.60
C TYR A 77 5.49 -11.63 17.72
N LYS A 78 5.01 -12.82 18.06
CA LYS A 78 3.95 -13.04 19.05
C LYS A 78 2.72 -12.18 18.73
N ALA A 79 2.25 -12.29 17.49
CA ALA A 79 1.08 -11.58 16.99
C ALA A 79 -0.04 -12.58 16.71
N GLU A 80 -1.27 -12.27 17.16
CA GLU A 80 -2.47 -13.09 16.97
C GLU A 80 -3.48 -12.40 16.04
N LYS A 81 -3.32 -11.09 15.81
CA LYS A 81 -4.11 -10.30 14.86
C LYS A 81 -3.25 -9.77 13.72
N PHE A 82 -3.84 -9.69 12.55
CA PHE A 82 -3.11 -9.37 11.34
C PHE A 82 -3.83 -8.34 10.47
N ILE A 83 -3.06 -7.66 9.64
CA ILE A 83 -3.54 -6.81 8.54
C ILE A 83 -3.07 -7.46 7.24
N ALA A 84 -4.00 -7.85 6.37
CA ALA A 84 -3.65 -8.31 5.04
C ALA A 84 -3.16 -7.10 4.20
N TYR A 85 -1.93 -7.19 3.69
CA TYR A 85 -1.27 -6.08 3.01
C TYR A 85 -1.06 -6.37 1.53
N PHE A 86 -1.90 -5.82 0.69
CA PHE A 86 -1.80 -5.82 -0.77
C PHE A 86 -0.73 -4.82 -1.17
N GLN A 87 0.50 -5.30 -1.34
CA GLN A 87 1.69 -4.45 -1.40
C GLN A 87 2.19 -4.17 -2.81
N ASN A 88 2.15 -5.16 -3.71
CA ASN A 88 2.80 -5.07 -5.00
C ASN A 88 2.06 -4.17 -5.98
N PHE A 89 2.79 -3.51 -6.89
CA PHE A 89 2.32 -2.73 -8.02
C PHE A 89 1.17 -1.74 -7.72
N THR A 90 -0.02 -1.99 -8.31
CA THR A 90 -1.15 -1.06 -8.24
C THR A 90 -2.44 -1.85 -8.03
N ASN A 91 -2.76 -2.15 -6.79
CA ASN A 91 -3.84 -3.09 -6.45
C ASN A 91 -5.25 -2.64 -6.90
N THR A 92 -5.47 -1.35 -7.15
CA THR A 92 -6.71 -0.84 -7.77
C THR A 92 -6.62 -0.73 -9.30
N TYR A 93 -5.76 -1.53 -9.94
CA TYR A 93 -5.58 -1.60 -11.39
C TYR A 93 -5.86 -3.00 -11.91
N VAL A 94 -6.85 -3.66 -11.33
CA VAL A 94 -7.37 -4.97 -11.71
C VAL A 94 -8.87 -4.86 -12.01
N PRO A 95 -9.50 -5.82 -12.71
CA PRO A 95 -10.95 -5.83 -12.87
C PRO A 95 -11.70 -5.72 -11.54
N VAL A 96 -12.77 -4.94 -11.54
CA VAL A 96 -13.54 -4.56 -10.34
C VAL A 96 -14.05 -5.78 -9.57
N ASP A 97 -14.54 -6.79 -10.28
CA ASP A 97 -15.08 -8.01 -9.66
C ASP A 97 -13.97 -8.82 -8.98
N LEU A 98 -12.81 -8.96 -9.64
CA LEU A 98 -11.64 -9.61 -9.06
C LEU A 98 -11.09 -8.85 -7.85
N PHE A 99 -11.12 -7.52 -7.89
CA PHE A 99 -10.71 -6.73 -6.73
C PHE A 99 -11.56 -7.04 -5.51
N ARG A 100 -12.88 -7.14 -5.67
CA ARG A 100 -13.80 -7.53 -4.61
C ARG A 100 -13.47 -8.93 -4.08
N GLU A 101 -13.34 -9.91 -4.97
CA GLU A 101 -13.00 -11.29 -4.59
C GLU A 101 -11.71 -11.36 -3.79
N TYR A 102 -10.68 -10.62 -4.19
CA TYR A 102 -9.40 -10.59 -3.47
C TYR A 102 -9.51 -9.99 -2.07
N LEU A 103 -10.27 -8.90 -1.91
CA LEU A 103 -10.48 -8.31 -0.59
C LEU A 103 -11.28 -9.23 0.32
N GLU A 104 -12.34 -9.85 -0.19
CA GLU A 104 -13.19 -10.79 0.57
C GLU A 104 -12.41 -12.03 0.99
N ALA A 105 -11.58 -12.60 0.11
CA ALA A 105 -10.71 -13.75 0.42
C ALA A 105 -9.65 -13.45 1.52
N ALA A 106 -9.29 -12.17 1.70
CA ALA A 106 -8.37 -11.75 2.75
C ALA A 106 -9.05 -11.55 4.12
N CYS A 107 -10.38 -11.56 4.20
CA CYS A 107 -11.12 -11.33 5.45
C CYS A 107 -11.23 -12.60 6.31
N LEU A 108 -10.08 -13.11 6.78
CA LEU A 108 -10.03 -14.24 7.71
C LEU A 108 -10.36 -13.79 9.15
N PRO A 109 -10.76 -14.71 10.05
CA PRO A 109 -11.21 -14.36 11.42
C PRO A 109 -10.20 -13.57 12.26
N ASP A 110 -8.91 -13.73 12.01
CA ASP A 110 -7.82 -13.05 12.72
C ASP A 110 -7.25 -11.86 11.93
N VAL A 111 -7.84 -11.53 10.79
CA VAL A 111 -7.51 -10.33 10.01
C VAL A 111 -8.43 -9.19 10.47
N VAL A 112 -7.84 -8.18 11.10
CA VAL A 112 -8.55 -7.01 11.64
C VAL A 112 -8.55 -5.81 10.71
N GLY A 113 -7.80 -5.88 9.62
CA GLY A 113 -7.73 -4.79 8.64
C GLY A 113 -7.11 -5.21 7.32
N LEU A 114 -7.42 -4.45 6.29
CA LEU A 114 -6.85 -4.56 4.95
C LEU A 114 -6.08 -3.29 4.63
N ALA A 115 -4.83 -3.42 4.20
CA ALA A 115 -4.01 -2.33 3.69
C ALA A 115 -3.82 -2.51 2.18
N VAL A 116 -4.23 -1.52 1.39
CA VAL A 116 -4.23 -1.58 -0.08
C VAL A 116 -3.29 -0.51 -0.62
N ALA A 117 -2.13 -0.93 -1.12
CA ALA A 117 -1.19 -0.04 -1.77
C ALA A 117 -1.61 0.23 -3.22
N THR A 118 -1.63 1.50 -3.59
CA THR A 118 -2.01 1.89 -4.95
C THR A 118 -1.39 3.23 -5.37
N ARG A 119 -1.53 3.52 -6.65
CA ARG A 119 -1.22 4.82 -7.23
C ARG A 119 -2.41 5.76 -7.06
N PRO A 120 -2.17 7.06 -6.78
CA PRO A 120 -3.26 8.03 -6.69
C PRO A 120 -4.14 8.11 -7.94
N ASP A 121 -3.52 8.08 -9.14
CA ASP A 121 -4.19 8.14 -10.43
C ASP A 121 -4.94 6.85 -10.84
N CYS A 122 -4.83 5.78 -10.05
CA CYS A 122 -5.57 4.53 -10.24
C CYS A 122 -6.68 4.33 -9.20
N LEU A 123 -6.86 5.27 -8.27
CA LEU A 123 -7.93 5.24 -7.29
C LEU A 123 -9.17 5.94 -7.85
N ASN A 124 -10.35 5.34 -7.67
CA ASN A 124 -11.63 5.94 -8.00
C ASN A 124 -12.73 5.46 -7.05
N ARG A 125 -13.91 6.09 -7.13
CA ARG A 125 -15.03 5.79 -6.24
C ARG A 125 -15.54 4.35 -6.33
N THR A 126 -15.39 3.67 -7.46
CA THR A 126 -15.80 2.27 -7.60
C THR A 126 -15.01 1.37 -6.66
N TYR A 127 -13.67 1.50 -6.64
CA TYR A 127 -12.83 0.73 -5.71
C TYR A 127 -13.05 1.14 -4.26
N LEU A 128 -13.27 2.44 -4.00
CA LEU A 128 -13.56 2.91 -2.64
C LEU A 128 -14.88 2.35 -2.11
N ASN A 129 -15.93 2.30 -2.92
CA ASN A 129 -17.21 1.70 -2.55
C ASN A 129 -17.06 0.20 -2.25
N ILE A 130 -16.26 -0.55 -3.04
CA ILE A 130 -15.99 -1.96 -2.76
C ILE A 130 -15.28 -2.13 -1.43
N MET A 131 -14.26 -1.31 -1.16
CA MET A 131 -13.55 -1.34 0.12
C MET A 131 -14.49 -1.04 1.29
N ASP A 132 -15.41 -0.08 1.14
CA ASP A 132 -16.38 0.26 2.18
C ASP A 132 -17.42 -0.85 2.39
N ASP A 133 -17.92 -1.47 1.32
CA ASP A 133 -18.80 -2.65 1.41
C ASP A 133 -18.11 -3.79 2.17
N VAL A 134 -16.85 -4.08 1.86
CA VAL A 134 -16.06 -5.13 2.53
C VAL A 134 -15.84 -4.76 3.99
N ARG A 135 -15.47 -3.50 4.28
CA ARG A 135 -15.31 -2.99 5.64
C ARG A 135 -16.56 -3.21 6.48
N GLN A 136 -17.71 -2.84 5.94
CA GLN A 136 -19.00 -2.96 6.66
C GLN A 136 -19.43 -4.42 6.84
N ARG A 137 -19.23 -5.26 5.82
CA ARG A 137 -19.64 -6.66 5.85
C ARG A 137 -18.81 -7.52 6.80
N TYR A 138 -17.49 -7.31 6.81
CA TYR A 138 -16.54 -8.15 7.54
C TYR A 138 -16.04 -7.50 8.84
N GLY A 139 -16.36 -6.24 9.09
CA GLY A 139 -15.93 -5.52 10.30
C GLY A 139 -14.42 -5.28 10.36
N VAL A 140 -13.76 -5.16 9.21
CA VAL A 140 -12.31 -4.92 9.10
C VAL A 140 -12.01 -3.44 8.87
N ASP A 141 -10.90 -2.93 9.41
CA ASP A 141 -10.45 -1.57 9.10
C ASP A 141 -9.82 -1.52 7.69
N ILE A 142 -10.01 -0.42 6.98
CA ILE A 142 -9.36 -0.19 5.69
C ILE A 142 -8.28 0.87 5.82
N THR A 143 -7.10 0.58 5.26
CA THR A 143 -6.02 1.55 5.06
C THR A 143 -5.70 1.63 3.57
N VAL A 144 -5.83 2.80 2.96
CA VAL A 144 -5.37 3.05 1.59
C VAL A 144 -3.97 3.63 1.64
N GLU A 145 -3.02 2.94 1.01
CA GLU A 145 -1.61 3.35 0.98
C GLU A 145 -1.28 3.98 -0.37
N LEU A 146 -1.18 5.31 -0.39
CA LEU A 146 -0.97 6.10 -1.60
C LEU A 146 0.52 6.38 -1.83
N GLY A 147 1.02 5.96 -2.98
CA GLY A 147 2.39 6.22 -3.39
C GLY A 147 2.57 7.61 -3.98
N LEU A 148 2.77 8.65 -3.18
CA LEU A 148 3.14 10.00 -3.64
C LEU A 148 4.61 10.04 -4.09
N GLN A 149 5.49 9.50 -3.30
CA GLN A 149 6.95 9.44 -3.41
C GLN A 149 7.64 10.77 -3.09
N THR A 150 7.32 11.84 -3.78
CA THR A 150 7.82 13.19 -3.55
C THR A 150 6.83 14.24 -4.08
N VAL A 151 6.91 15.46 -3.58
CA VAL A 151 6.17 16.62 -4.13
C VAL A 151 6.97 17.36 -5.21
N ASN A 152 8.26 17.05 -5.37
CA ASN A 152 9.12 17.68 -6.35
C ASN A 152 8.80 17.15 -7.77
N TYR A 153 8.28 18.01 -8.63
CA TYR A 153 7.90 17.65 -10.00
C TYR A 153 9.07 17.16 -10.85
N LYS A 154 10.27 17.73 -10.69
CA LYS A 154 11.46 17.29 -11.43
C LYS A 154 11.85 15.86 -11.03
N THR A 155 11.83 15.56 -9.72
CA THR A 155 12.11 14.23 -9.19
C THR A 155 11.05 13.22 -9.65
N LEU A 156 9.74 13.57 -9.61
CA LEU A 156 8.68 12.70 -10.13
C LEU A 156 8.92 12.32 -11.59
N LYS A 157 9.37 13.27 -12.42
CA LYS A 157 9.72 13.02 -13.81
C LYS A 157 10.95 12.12 -13.95
N GLN A 158 12.00 12.36 -13.16
CA GLN A 158 13.23 11.56 -13.17
C GLN A 158 12.98 10.09 -12.79
N ILE A 159 12.15 9.86 -11.76
CA ILE A 159 11.82 8.49 -11.34
C ILE A 159 10.72 7.83 -12.19
N ASN A 160 10.28 8.48 -13.26
CA ASN A 160 9.22 8.01 -14.15
C ASN A 160 7.93 7.68 -13.41
N ARG A 161 7.47 8.58 -12.50
CA ARG A 161 6.31 8.28 -11.66
C ARG A 161 4.98 8.23 -12.44
N GLY A 162 4.82 9.05 -13.48
CA GLY A 162 3.68 9.06 -14.39
C GLY A 162 2.41 9.73 -13.84
N HIS A 163 2.44 10.23 -12.60
CA HIS A 163 1.42 11.12 -12.02
C HIS A 163 2.09 12.22 -11.20
N GLY A 164 1.36 13.26 -10.86
CA GLY A 164 1.82 14.40 -10.07
C GLY A 164 1.12 14.51 -8.71
N VAL A 165 1.30 15.68 -8.10
CA VAL A 165 0.68 16.04 -6.81
C VAL A 165 -0.82 16.27 -6.96
N ALA A 166 -1.30 16.72 -8.13
CA ALA A 166 -2.71 16.96 -8.37
C ALA A 166 -3.53 15.67 -8.21
N GLU A 167 -3.12 14.59 -8.86
CA GLU A 167 -3.78 13.29 -8.75
C GLU A 167 -3.76 12.75 -7.30
N TYR A 168 -2.68 13.04 -6.57
CA TYR A 168 -2.60 12.68 -5.16
C TYR A 168 -3.59 13.46 -4.29
N ILE A 169 -3.75 14.77 -4.54
CA ILE A 169 -4.72 15.60 -3.83
C ILE A 169 -6.14 15.15 -4.14
N ASP A 170 -6.45 14.85 -5.41
CA ASP A 170 -7.76 14.35 -5.82
C ASP A 170 -8.10 13.02 -5.12
N ALA A 171 -7.12 12.10 -5.04
CA ALA A 171 -7.29 10.84 -4.31
C ALA A 171 -7.58 11.08 -2.82
N LEU A 172 -6.86 12.00 -2.17
CA LEU A 172 -7.11 12.37 -0.77
C LEU A 172 -8.49 12.99 -0.57
N MET A 173 -8.95 13.83 -1.51
CA MET A 173 -10.27 14.44 -1.44
C MET A 173 -11.38 13.39 -1.55
N MET A 174 -11.21 12.38 -2.42
CA MET A 174 -12.15 11.26 -2.50
C MET A 174 -12.18 10.43 -1.20
N LEU A 175 -11.01 10.19 -0.59
CA LEU A 175 -10.91 9.40 0.65
C LEU A 175 -11.61 10.04 1.86
N LYS A 176 -11.82 11.37 1.85
CA LYS A 176 -12.54 12.07 2.94
C LYS A 176 -13.99 11.64 3.10
N ASP A 177 -14.60 11.10 2.05
CA ASP A 177 -15.99 10.64 2.09
C ASP A 177 -16.12 9.24 2.73
N TYR A 178 -15.01 8.60 3.10
CA TYR A 178 -14.96 7.25 3.64
C TYR A 178 -14.26 7.24 5.00
N ASP A 179 -14.68 6.33 5.87
CA ASP A 179 -14.02 6.08 7.17
C ASP A 179 -12.80 5.16 6.98
N PHE A 180 -11.86 5.60 6.13
CA PHE A 180 -10.63 4.89 5.86
C PHE A 180 -9.44 5.62 6.45
N ARG A 181 -8.45 4.83 6.86
CA ARG A 181 -7.14 5.37 7.11
C ARG A 181 -6.40 5.57 5.80
N ASN A 182 -5.67 6.66 5.71
CA ASN A 182 -4.76 6.90 4.59
C ASN A 182 -3.31 6.87 5.09
N CYS A 183 -2.44 6.25 4.31
CA CYS A 183 -1.01 6.23 4.52
C CYS A 183 -0.30 6.71 3.25
N THR A 184 0.54 7.73 3.38
CA THR A 184 1.29 8.28 2.25
C THR A 184 2.69 7.72 2.23
N HIS A 185 3.08 7.11 1.12
CA HIS A 185 4.45 6.65 0.89
C HIS A 185 5.28 7.77 0.27
N VAL A 186 6.40 8.08 0.90
CA VAL A 186 7.38 9.06 0.44
C VAL A 186 8.80 8.47 0.46
N ILE A 187 9.62 8.87 -0.51
CA ILE A 187 11.04 8.53 -0.58
C ILE A 187 11.82 9.71 -0.04
N ARG A 188 12.49 9.51 1.10
CA ARG A 188 13.09 10.62 1.88
C ARG A 188 14.46 11.08 1.41
N SER A 189 15.27 10.20 0.83
CA SER A 189 16.71 10.46 0.62
C SER A 189 17.06 11.24 -0.64
N GLU A 190 16.15 11.36 -1.59
CA GLU A 190 16.45 11.98 -2.88
C GLU A 190 16.60 13.51 -2.82
N GLU A 191 15.75 14.17 -2.06
CA GLU A 191 15.77 15.64 -1.96
C GLU A 191 16.93 16.13 -1.08
N HIS A 192 17.30 15.37 -0.06
CA HIS A 192 18.45 15.70 0.78
C HIS A 192 19.80 15.48 0.07
N THR A 193 19.88 14.56 -0.87
CA THR A 193 21.13 14.35 -1.62
C THR A 193 21.40 15.50 -2.58
N SER A 194 20.36 16.08 -3.19
CA SER A 194 20.50 17.24 -4.08
C SER A 194 20.83 18.53 -3.32
N GLU A 195 20.31 18.72 -2.10
CA GLU A 195 20.65 19.87 -1.25
C GLU A 195 22.08 19.78 -0.71
N LEU A 196 22.52 18.59 -0.28
CA LEU A 196 23.92 18.39 0.18
C LEU A 196 24.93 18.54 -0.95
N GLN A 197 24.59 18.19 -2.19
CA GLN A 197 25.45 18.40 -3.34
C GLN A 197 25.54 19.89 -3.72
N SER A 198 24.47 20.66 -3.57
CA SER A 198 24.50 22.11 -3.86
C SER A 198 25.29 22.92 -2.84
N HIS A 199 25.51 22.41 -1.63
CA HIS A 199 26.32 23.05 -0.59
C HIS A 199 27.82 22.66 -0.63
N SER A 200 28.20 21.66 -1.43
CA SER A 200 29.60 21.25 -1.58
C SER A 200 30.33 21.91 -2.77
N GLU A 201 29.64 22.73 -3.55
CA GLU A 201 30.20 23.47 -4.72
C GLU A 201 30.40 24.98 -4.45
N ILE A 202 30.50 25.42 -3.18
CA ILE A 202 30.85 26.81 -2.80
C ILE A 202 32.22 26.85 -2.18
#